data_651a0496656a24d148e237ab213e158f
#
_entry.id   651a0496656a24d148e237ab213e158f
#
_cell.length_a   1.000
_cell.length_b   1.000
_cell.length_c   1.000
_cell.angle_alpha   90.00
_cell.angle_beta   90.00
_cell.angle_gamma   90.00
#
_symmetry.space_group_name_H-M   'P 1'
#
loop_
_entity.id
_entity.type
_entity.pdbx_description
1 polymer ?
#
loop_
_entity_poly.entity_id
_entity_poly.type
_entity_poly.pdbx_seq_one_letter_code
_entity_poly.pdbx_strand_id
1 'polypeptide(L)'
;MGAFLSSANSRKHPWENGEALRTDSSKKLRMSVSLYEHPRLIPWLPDEISLQILARMPRIGYLKAKMVSRSWKAAITGSELYRLRKELGVDEEWLYILMKKADDQKLVWHAFDPVSSQWQRLPLMPGISHGGGECKRGVPGLRLGDLVSAGIRISDVIRGWLGQKDLIDRIPFCGCAIGTVAGCLYVLGGFSRASAMKCVWRYDPFVNSWQEVSSMSTGRAFCKTSLLNNKLFVVGGVSNGKNGLTPLQSAEMYDPATGVWTEVPDMTFSKMQALPTAFLAELLKPIATGMTSYRGKLYVPQSLYSWPFFVDVGGEIFDPETNSWEQMPAGMGEGWPARQAGTKLSAVVDGDLYALEPSTSDRGKIKIYDPQEDTWKVTVSQVPVGDFAESESPYLLAGLLGKLHLIIKDVDNTINIMQTDCLKPMDSPAPAAGMTCQNPDVSEQETDVWKAVASKNFAAAELVSCQVLRI
;
A
#
# COMPACT_ATOMS: atom_id res chain seq x y z
N MET A 1 37.90 -50.11 -23.08
CA MET A 1 39.31 -50.09 -23.45
C MET A 1 39.86 -48.78 -22.95
N GLY A 2 40.55 -48.72 -21.97
CA GLY A 2 41.90 -49.07 -21.52
C GLY A 2 42.49 -47.71 -21.06
N ALA A 3 42.64 -47.41 -19.85
CA ALA A 3 43.66 -47.88 -18.87
C ALA A 3 45.06 -47.28 -19.20
N PHE A 4 45.70 -46.64 -18.33
CA PHE A 4 46.58 -46.94 -17.21
C PHE A 4 47.52 -45.76 -16.99
N LEU A 5 47.66 -45.25 -15.75
CA LEU A 5 48.73 -45.47 -14.76
C LEU A 5 50.08 -44.82 -15.15
N SER A 6 50.84 -44.21 -14.30
CA SER A 6 51.28 -44.48 -12.95
C SER A 6 52.59 -43.73 -12.73
N SER A 7 52.78 -43.18 -11.56
CA SER A 7 53.81 -43.52 -10.57
C SER A 7 55.18 -42.86 -10.72
N ALA A 8 55.61 -42.12 -9.76
CA ALA A 8 56.17 -42.38 -8.48
C ALA A 8 57.71 -42.15 -8.38
N ASN A 9 58.08 -41.57 -7.24
CA ASN A 9 59.30 -41.77 -6.44
C ASN A 9 60.65 -41.26 -6.97
N SER A 10 61.52 -40.70 -6.22
CA SER A 10 62.04 -41.04 -4.89
C SER A 10 63.20 -40.12 -4.47
N ARG A 11 63.20 -39.74 -3.20
CA ARG A 11 64.34 -39.71 -2.27
C ARG A 11 65.75 -39.20 -2.67
N LYS A 12 66.33 -38.28 -1.92
CA LYS A 12 67.28 -38.54 -0.80
C LYS A 12 67.93 -37.27 -0.27
N HIS A 13 67.93 -37.14 1.02
CA HIS A 13 68.91 -36.42 1.89
C HIS A 13 70.32 -37.09 1.85
N PRO A 14 71.36 -36.65 2.55
CA PRO A 14 71.52 -35.55 3.55
C PRO A 14 72.96 -34.92 3.60
N TRP A 15 73.27 -34.29 4.75
CA TRP A 15 74.54 -33.95 5.44
C TRP A 15 75.12 -32.55 5.17
N GLU A 16 75.41 -31.79 6.05
CA GLU A 16 75.96 -31.57 7.41
C GLU A 16 76.98 -30.43 7.41
N ASN A 17 76.91 -29.67 8.49
CA ASN A 17 77.98 -28.97 9.24
C ASN A 17 78.58 -27.65 8.77
N GLY A 18 78.55 -26.73 9.71
CA GLY A 18 79.45 -25.61 9.79
C GLY A 18 79.04 -24.49 10.70
N GLU A 19 79.35 -24.57 12.02
CA GLU A 19 79.27 -23.53 13.03
C GLU A 19 80.06 -22.30 12.64
N ALA A 20 79.55 -21.11 12.95
CA ALA A 20 80.34 -20.05 13.57
C ALA A 20 79.46 -18.94 14.16
N LEU A 21 79.64 -18.74 15.43
CA LEU A 21 79.19 -17.63 16.28
C LEU A 21 79.45 -16.23 15.73
N ARG A 22 78.54 -15.30 15.87
CA ARG A 22 78.63 -14.10 16.75
C ARG A 22 77.57 -13.06 16.48
N THR A 23 76.89 -12.69 17.59
CA THR A 23 76.59 -11.36 18.15
C THR A 23 75.48 -10.53 17.55
N ASP A 24 74.49 -10.47 18.38
CA ASP A 24 73.83 -9.26 18.90
C ASP A 24 73.33 -8.23 17.93
N SER A 25 72.03 -8.16 17.85
CA SER A 25 71.26 -6.90 17.88
C SER A 25 69.76 -7.17 17.73
N SER A 26 69.06 -6.98 18.84
CA SER A 26 67.67 -6.49 18.88
C SER A 26 66.79 -6.74 17.64
N LYS A 27 66.35 -7.96 17.46
CA LYS A 27 65.15 -8.23 16.68
C LYS A 27 63.95 -7.72 17.48
N LYS A 28 63.58 -6.43 17.22
CA LYS A 28 62.24 -5.96 17.46
C LYS A 28 61.29 -7.00 16.93
N LEU A 29 60.58 -7.68 17.83
CA LEU A 29 59.45 -8.51 17.53
C LEU A 29 58.40 -7.61 16.89
N ARG A 30 58.41 -7.46 15.57
CA ARG A 30 57.27 -6.99 14.86
C ARG A 30 56.22 -8.09 15.00
N MET A 31 55.44 -8.01 16.08
CA MET A 31 54.09 -8.56 16.06
C MET A 31 53.38 -7.93 14.89
N SER A 32 53.31 -8.62 13.78
CA SER A 32 52.37 -8.35 12.73
C SER A 32 50.99 -8.73 13.29
N VAL A 33 50.42 -7.83 14.07
CA VAL A 33 48.97 -7.79 14.27
C VAL A 33 48.42 -7.41 12.93
N SER A 34 48.06 -8.42 12.17
CA SER A 34 47.17 -8.26 11.00
C SER A 34 45.79 -7.93 11.54
N LEU A 35 45.65 -6.74 12.06
CA LEU A 35 44.39 -6.08 12.23
C LEU A 35 43.93 -5.69 10.81
N TYR A 36 43.13 -6.52 10.18
CA TYR A 36 42.15 -6.06 9.20
C TYR A 36 41.22 -5.14 9.99
N GLU A 37 41.65 -3.94 10.28
CA GLU A 37 40.78 -2.87 10.72
C GLU A 37 39.84 -2.60 9.51
N HIS A 38 38.65 -3.11 9.60
CA HIS A 38 37.58 -2.62 8.74
C HIS A 38 37.51 -1.10 8.92
N PRO A 39 37.61 -0.30 7.87
CA PRO A 39 37.60 1.15 8.01
C PRO A 39 36.36 1.55 8.81
N ARG A 40 36.58 2.22 9.94
CA ARG A 40 35.49 2.69 10.80
C ARG A 40 34.50 3.53 10.01
N LEU A 41 33.22 3.45 10.37
CA LEU A 41 32.14 4.19 9.69
C LEU A 41 32.40 5.70 9.72
N ILE A 42 32.78 6.22 10.90
CA ILE A 42 33.22 7.60 11.07
C ILE A 42 34.63 7.52 11.67
N PRO A 43 35.64 8.14 11.06
CA PRO A 43 36.99 8.19 11.62
C PRO A 43 36.98 8.63 13.10
N TRP A 44 37.78 7.98 13.92
CA TRP A 44 37.97 8.27 15.35
C TRP A 44 36.75 7.93 16.25
N LEU A 45 35.65 7.45 15.73
CA LEU A 45 34.51 7.01 16.54
C LEU A 45 34.34 5.48 16.49
N PRO A 46 33.94 4.85 17.60
CA PRO A 46 33.43 3.47 17.57
C PRO A 46 32.25 3.31 16.60
N ASP A 47 32.15 2.14 15.99
CA ASP A 47 31.08 1.91 14.99
C ASP A 47 29.69 1.96 15.61
N GLU A 48 29.54 1.60 16.90
CA GLU A 48 28.29 1.70 17.65
C GLU A 48 27.81 3.16 17.76
N ILE A 49 28.75 4.07 18.06
CA ILE A 49 28.43 5.51 18.13
C ILE A 49 28.16 6.06 16.73
N SER A 50 28.92 5.63 15.74
CA SER A 50 28.72 6.01 14.35
C SER A 50 27.33 5.60 13.85
N LEU A 51 26.87 4.39 14.17
CA LEU A 51 25.52 3.90 13.87
C LEU A 51 24.44 4.72 14.59
N GLN A 52 24.65 5.08 15.86
CA GLN A 52 23.73 5.94 16.58
C GLN A 52 23.59 7.34 15.96
N ILE A 53 24.67 7.91 15.45
CA ILE A 53 24.66 9.17 14.71
C ILE A 53 23.85 9.02 13.42
N LEU A 54 24.15 7.97 12.64
CA LEU A 54 23.41 7.67 11.41
C LEU A 54 21.93 7.42 11.69
N ALA A 55 21.59 6.71 12.76
CA ALA A 55 20.21 6.43 13.14
C ALA A 55 19.39 7.70 13.42
N ARG A 56 20.00 8.74 13.94
CA ARG A 56 19.35 10.04 14.23
C ARG A 56 19.26 10.98 13.01
N MET A 57 19.92 10.62 11.91
CA MET A 57 19.80 11.42 10.69
C MET A 57 18.40 11.27 10.09
N PRO A 58 17.78 12.37 9.62
CA PRO A 58 16.55 12.28 8.84
C PRO A 58 16.74 11.37 7.62
N ARG A 59 15.76 10.52 7.39
CA ARG A 59 15.81 9.52 6.30
C ARG A 59 16.03 10.13 4.92
N ILE A 60 15.49 11.32 4.67
CA ILE A 60 15.69 12.02 3.39
C ILE A 60 17.19 12.24 3.08
N GLY A 61 18.01 12.33 4.11
CA GLY A 61 19.48 12.43 4.00
C GLY A 61 20.17 11.13 3.58
N TYR A 62 19.54 9.96 3.76
CA TYR A 62 20.18 8.67 3.52
C TYR A 62 20.57 8.42 2.06
N LEU A 63 19.82 8.99 1.10
CA LEU A 63 20.20 8.87 -0.31
C LEU A 63 21.57 9.51 -0.58
N LYS A 64 21.85 10.67 0.03
CA LYS A 64 23.14 11.35 -0.05
C LYS A 64 24.20 10.63 0.80
N ALA A 65 23.82 10.22 2.01
CA ALA A 65 24.73 9.54 2.94
C ALA A 65 25.26 8.21 2.37
N LYS A 66 24.46 7.45 1.62
CA LYS A 66 24.90 6.22 0.92
C LYS A 66 26.01 6.47 -0.10
N MET A 67 26.21 7.69 -0.55
CA MET A 67 27.26 8.05 -1.52
C MET A 67 28.59 8.38 -0.87
N VAL A 68 28.65 8.53 0.48
CA VAL A 68 29.87 8.87 1.22
C VAL A 68 30.92 7.76 1.13
N SER A 69 30.51 6.52 1.39
CA SER A 69 31.38 5.35 1.32
C SER A 69 30.61 4.05 1.16
N ARG A 70 31.32 2.96 0.82
CA ARG A 70 30.73 1.61 0.78
C ARG A 70 30.28 1.15 2.18
N SER A 71 31.03 1.48 3.23
CA SER A 71 30.67 1.15 4.61
C SER A 71 29.43 1.91 5.07
N TRP A 72 29.31 3.20 4.76
CA TRP A 72 28.07 3.95 5.02
C TRP A 72 26.87 3.37 4.28
N LYS A 73 27.04 3.03 3.00
CA LYS A 73 25.98 2.39 2.23
C LYS A 73 25.56 1.06 2.88
N ALA A 74 26.50 0.21 3.26
CA ALA A 74 26.22 -1.06 3.92
C ALA A 74 25.49 -0.85 5.26
N ALA A 75 25.97 0.08 6.09
CA ALA A 75 25.32 0.42 7.36
C ALA A 75 23.88 0.93 7.17
N ILE A 76 23.66 1.85 6.22
CA ILE A 76 22.34 2.45 5.98
C ILE A 76 21.36 1.44 5.36
N THR A 77 21.83 0.44 4.62
CA THR A 77 20.97 -0.60 4.04
C THR A 77 20.83 -1.82 4.94
N GLY A 78 21.57 -1.88 6.04
CA GLY A 78 21.53 -2.98 7.00
C GLY A 78 20.31 -2.91 7.93
N SER A 79 19.86 -4.08 8.37
CA SER A 79 18.73 -4.21 9.31
C SER A 79 19.04 -3.64 10.70
N GLU A 80 20.32 -3.56 11.05
CA GLU A 80 20.78 -3.06 12.35
C GLU A 80 20.45 -1.59 12.57
N LEU A 81 20.67 -0.75 11.55
CA LEU A 81 20.30 0.67 11.62
C LEU A 81 18.79 0.85 11.82
N TYR A 82 17.99 0.05 11.12
CA TYR A 82 16.54 0.08 11.28
C TYR A 82 16.09 -0.31 12.69
N ARG A 83 16.63 -1.41 13.21
CA ARG A 83 16.37 -1.85 14.59
C ARG A 83 16.73 -0.75 15.58
N LEU A 84 17.89 -0.15 15.42
CA LEU A 84 18.37 0.94 16.28
C LEU A 84 17.46 2.18 16.19
N ARG A 85 16.99 2.57 15.01
CA ARG A 85 16.04 3.68 14.85
C ARG A 85 14.76 3.43 15.65
N LYS A 86 14.22 2.21 15.54
CA LYS A 86 13.01 1.80 16.26
C LYS A 86 13.24 1.79 17.79
N GLU A 87 14.38 1.26 18.24
CA GLU A 87 14.76 1.26 19.66
C GLU A 87 14.94 2.68 20.21
N LEU A 88 15.46 3.59 19.40
CA LEU A 88 15.64 5.01 19.77
C LEU A 88 14.36 5.85 19.64
N GLY A 89 13.26 5.29 19.10
CA GLY A 89 12.02 6.03 18.83
C GLY A 89 12.18 7.16 17.82
N VAL A 90 13.10 7.04 16.87
CA VAL A 90 13.37 8.03 15.81
C VAL A 90 12.89 7.56 14.44
N ASP A 91 11.94 6.63 14.42
CA ASP A 91 11.24 6.23 13.21
C ASP A 91 10.35 7.39 12.71
N GLU A 92 10.22 7.46 11.41
CA GLU A 92 9.51 8.53 10.70
C GLU A 92 8.28 7.96 10.00
N GLU A 93 7.18 8.70 9.99
CA GLU A 93 6.03 8.37 9.17
C GLU A 93 6.08 9.14 7.85
N TRP A 94 6.06 8.41 6.75
CA TRP A 94 6.07 8.96 5.40
C TRP A 94 4.82 8.56 4.62
N LEU A 95 4.31 9.49 3.82
CA LEU A 95 3.16 9.26 2.95
C LEU A 95 3.65 8.81 1.56
N TYR A 96 3.23 7.62 1.14
CA TYR A 96 3.51 7.05 -0.19
C TYR A 96 2.27 7.18 -1.06
N ILE A 97 2.42 7.84 -2.20
CA ILE A 97 1.33 8.11 -3.14
C ILE A 97 1.62 7.39 -4.45
N LEU A 98 0.67 6.57 -4.89
CA LEU A 98 0.67 5.96 -6.21
C LEU A 98 -0.11 6.83 -7.17
N MET A 99 0.51 7.13 -8.30
CA MET A 99 -0.09 7.90 -9.39
C MET A 99 0.00 7.13 -10.70
N LYS A 100 -0.97 7.33 -11.56
CA LYS A 100 -0.98 6.85 -12.93
C LYS A 100 -0.72 8.02 -13.88
N LYS A 101 0.33 7.96 -14.67
CA LYS A 101 0.61 8.98 -15.68
C LYS A 101 -0.38 8.88 -16.84
N ALA A 102 -0.85 10.02 -17.32
CA ALA A 102 -1.78 10.07 -18.46
C ALA A 102 -1.10 9.67 -19.79
N ASP A 103 0.17 10.03 -19.98
CA ASP A 103 0.90 9.87 -21.25
C ASP A 103 1.13 8.41 -21.62
N ASP A 104 1.67 7.61 -20.68
CA ASP A 104 2.10 6.23 -20.92
C ASP A 104 1.38 5.22 -20.02
N GLN A 105 0.40 5.68 -19.24
CA GLN A 105 -0.42 4.90 -18.30
C GLN A 105 0.42 4.16 -17.24
N LYS A 106 1.69 4.55 -17.05
CA LYS A 106 2.58 3.90 -16.08
C LYS A 106 2.26 4.34 -14.66
N LEU A 107 2.35 3.37 -13.76
CA LEU A 107 2.26 3.60 -12.33
C LEU A 107 3.58 4.14 -11.78
N VAL A 108 3.52 5.25 -11.06
CA VAL A 108 4.68 5.92 -10.48
C VAL A 108 4.42 6.19 -9.00
N TRP A 109 5.40 5.87 -8.19
CA TRP A 109 5.36 6.11 -6.76
C TRP A 109 6.15 7.34 -6.38
N HIS A 110 5.57 8.13 -5.47
CA HIS A 110 6.24 9.21 -4.78
C HIS A 110 6.04 9.06 -3.27
N ALA A 111 7.10 9.29 -2.52
CA ALA A 111 7.08 9.38 -1.07
C ALA A 111 7.19 10.85 -0.66
N PHE A 112 6.42 11.24 0.32
CA PHE A 112 6.41 12.56 0.90
C PHE A 112 6.84 12.47 2.35
N ASP A 113 7.86 13.24 2.71
CA ASP A 113 8.31 13.45 4.08
C ASP A 113 7.57 14.66 4.67
N PRO A 114 6.65 14.48 5.63
CA PRO A 114 5.87 15.56 6.17
C PRO A 114 6.68 16.53 7.03
N VAL A 115 7.82 16.09 7.58
CA VAL A 115 8.66 16.93 8.45
C VAL A 115 9.48 17.92 7.64
N SER A 116 10.14 17.45 6.57
CA SER A 116 10.93 18.32 5.70
C SER A 116 10.17 18.89 4.52
N SER A 117 8.90 18.51 4.32
CA SER A 117 8.07 18.83 3.16
C SER A 117 8.74 18.46 1.82
N GLN A 118 9.54 17.39 1.80
CA GLN A 118 10.28 16.95 0.63
C GLN A 118 9.64 15.73 -0.02
N TRP A 119 9.80 15.67 -1.34
CA TRP A 119 9.28 14.58 -2.16
C TRP A 119 10.43 13.74 -2.71
N GLN A 120 10.28 12.43 -2.59
CA GLN A 120 11.18 11.45 -3.18
C GLN A 120 10.44 10.60 -4.20
N ARG A 121 10.97 10.50 -5.43
CA ARG A 121 10.47 9.53 -6.40
C ARG A 121 11.04 8.17 -6.10
N LEU A 122 10.20 7.14 -6.09
CA LEU A 122 10.65 5.76 -5.94
C LEU A 122 11.19 5.21 -7.27
N PRO A 123 12.03 4.17 -7.21
CA PRO A 123 12.38 3.39 -8.39
C PRO A 123 11.12 2.87 -9.10
N LEU A 124 11.18 2.77 -10.42
CA LEU A 124 10.08 2.18 -11.17
C LEU A 124 9.87 0.73 -10.72
N MET A 125 8.61 0.34 -10.60
CA MET A 125 8.29 -1.07 -10.42
C MET A 125 8.84 -1.87 -11.61
N PRO A 126 9.44 -3.04 -11.36
CA PRO A 126 9.87 -3.92 -12.45
C PRO A 126 8.66 -4.26 -13.33
N GLY A 127 8.83 -4.14 -14.64
CA GLY A 127 7.83 -4.62 -15.57
C GLY A 127 7.68 -6.14 -15.41
N ILE A 128 6.48 -6.68 -15.63
CA ILE A 128 6.30 -8.13 -15.70
C ILE A 128 7.12 -8.61 -16.89
N SER A 129 8.29 -9.20 -16.61
CA SER A 129 9.14 -9.82 -17.64
C SER A 129 8.42 -11.08 -18.13
N HIS A 130 7.66 -10.94 -19.20
CA HIS A 130 7.18 -12.10 -19.91
C HIS A 130 8.37 -12.70 -20.64
N GLY A 131 8.79 -13.90 -20.23
CA GLY A 131 9.76 -14.70 -20.96
C GLY A 131 9.40 -14.69 -22.44
N GLY A 132 10.40 -14.42 -23.28
CA GLY A 132 10.28 -14.14 -24.70
C GLY A 132 9.39 -15.12 -25.45
N GLY A 133 8.20 -14.66 -25.78
CA GLY A 133 7.32 -15.23 -26.76
C GLY A 133 6.81 -14.09 -27.62
N GLU A 134 7.27 -14.05 -28.87
CA GLU A 134 6.82 -13.13 -29.89
C GLU A 134 5.29 -13.08 -29.91
N CYS A 135 4.74 -11.93 -29.70
CA CYS A 135 3.32 -11.66 -29.83
C CYS A 135 2.92 -11.81 -31.31
N LYS A 136 2.48 -13.00 -31.71
CA LYS A 136 1.80 -13.18 -33.00
C LYS A 136 0.55 -12.31 -33.00
N ARG A 137 0.52 -11.30 -33.86
CA ARG A 137 -0.65 -10.52 -34.23
C ARG A 137 -1.76 -11.44 -34.68
N GLY A 138 -2.97 -11.27 -34.14
CA GLY A 138 -4.16 -11.79 -34.72
C GLY A 138 -4.99 -12.66 -33.77
N VAL A 139 -5.80 -12.02 -32.95
CA VAL A 139 -7.05 -12.62 -32.48
C VAL A 139 -8.15 -11.98 -33.30
N PRO A 140 -8.98 -12.76 -34.03
CA PRO A 140 -10.07 -12.22 -34.85
C PRO A 140 -11.09 -11.50 -33.96
N GLY A 141 -11.49 -10.33 -34.38
CA GLY A 141 -12.51 -9.51 -33.70
C GLY A 141 -13.79 -10.28 -33.46
N LEU A 142 -14.21 -10.41 -32.23
CA LEU A 142 -15.56 -10.78 -31.86
C LEU A 142 -16.54 -9.74 -32.43
N ARG A 143 -17.36 -10.14 -33.37
CA ARG A 143 -18.39 -9.30 -33.97
C ARG A 143 -19.49 -9.02 -32.97
N LEU A 144 -19.94 -7.78 -32.98
CA LEU A 144 -20.95 -7.20 -32.07
C LEU A 144 -22.34 -7.90 -32.17
N GLY A 145 -22.51 -8.88 -33.06
CA GLY A 145 -23.78 -9.58 -33.31
C GLY A 145 -24.13 -10.72 -32.36
N ASP A 146 -23.16 -11.26 -31.62
CA ASP A 146 -23.38 -12.46 -30.78
C ASP A 146 -23.77 -12.14 -29.33
N LEU A 147 -24.06 -10.88 -29.02
CA LEU A 147 -24.24 -10.35 -27.66
C LEU A 147 -25.68 -10.35 -27.15
N VAL A 148 -26.66 -10.82 -27.94
CA VAL A 148 -28.09 -10.69 -27.56
C VAL A 148 -28.66 -11.90 -26.80
N SER A 149 -27.92 -12.99 -26.66
CA SER A 149 -28.43 -14.19 -25.95
C SER A 149 -27.57 -14.69 -24.78
N ALA A 150 -26.54 -13.98 -24.38
CA ALA A 150 -25.70 -14.38 -23.24
C ALA A 150 -25.82 -13.35 -22.12
N GLY A 151 -26.28 -13.80 -20.95
CA GLY A 151 -26.42 -12.97 -19.76
C GLY A 151 -25.18 -12.12 -19.47
N ILE A 152 -25.41 -10.94 -18.91
CA ILE A 152 -24.44 -9.91 -18.56
C ILE A 152 -23.26 -10.54 -17.83
N ARG A 153 -22.09 -10.55 -18.45
CA ARG A 153 -20.88 -11.11 -17.85
C ARG A 153 -20.28 -10.11 -16.88
N ILE A 154 -19.83 -10.56 -15.72
CA ILE A 154 -19.12 -9.73 -14.74
C ILE A 154 -17.92 -9.01 -15.37
N SER A 155 -17.31 -9.57 -16.41
CA SER A 155 -16.30 -8.90 -17.24
C SER A 155 -16.79 -7.59 -17.86
N ASP A 156 -18.06 -7.50 -18.25
CA ASP A 156 -18.63 -6.29 -18.88
C ASP A 156 -18.97 -5.24 -17.81
N VAL A 157 -19.30 -5.73 -16.63
CA VAL A 157 -19.49 -4.91 -15.42
C VAL A 157 -18.19 -4.23 -15.01
N ILE A 158 -17.13 -4.99 -14.88
CA ILE A 158 -15.81 -4.46 -14.51
C ILE A 158 -15.25 -3.55 -15.59
N ARG A 159 -15.51 -3.87 -16.87
CA ARG A 159 -15.18 -2.99 -17.99
C ARG A 159 -16.00 -1.70 -17.99
N GLY A 160 -17.28 -1.77 -17.66
CA GLY A 160 -18.15 -0.60 -17.49
C GLY A 160 -17.72 0.26 -16.29
N TRP A 161 -17.27 -0.38 -15.22
CA TRP A 161 -16.78 0.27 -14.02
C TRP A 161 -15.44 1.00 -14.23
N LEU A 162 -14.58 0.49 -15.11
CA LEU A 162 -13.31 1.11 -15.50
C LEU A 162 -13.45 2.18 -16.60
N GLY A 163 -14.69 2.42 -17.08
CA GLY A 163 -14.98 3.47 -18.08
C GLY A 163 -14.40 3.24 -19.48
N GLN A 164 -13.50 2.26 -19.69
CA GLN A 164 -12.82 2.02 -20.97
C GLN A 164 -12.60 0.53 -21.23
N LYS A 165 -13.08 0.05 -22.38
CA LYS A 165 -13.01 -1.36 -22.79
C LYS A 165 -11.59 -1.92 -22.96
N ASP A 166 -10.56 -1.08 -23.12
CA ASP A 166 -9.21 -1.49 -23.51
C ASP A 166 -8.16 -1.38 -22.37
N LEU A 167 -8.54 -0.87 -21.20
CA LEU A 167 -7.58 -0.58 -20.11
C LEU A 167 -7.03 -1.85 -19.44
N ILE A 168 -7.85 -2.88 -19.28
CA ILE A 168 -7.47 -4.14 -18.61
C ILE A 168 -6.31 -4.83 -19.33
N ASP A 169 -6.24 -4.68 -20.65
CA ASP A 169 -5.25 -5.35 -21.48
C ASP A 169 -3.95 -4.54 -21.66
N ARG A 170 -4.00 -3.23 -21.40
CA ARG A 170 -2.87 -2.32 -21.69
C ARG A 170 -2.08 -1.87 -20.47
N ILE A 171 -2.72 -1.81 -19.30
CA ILE A 171 -2.07 -1.29 -18.09
C ILE A 171 -1.60 -2.46 -17.24
N PRO A 172 -0.28 -2.64 -17.07
CA PRO A 172 0.24 -3.61 -16.11
C PRO A 172 -0.21 -3.23 -14.69
N PHE A 173 -0.59 -4.22 -13.89
CA PHE A 173 -1.09 -4.06 -12.53
C PHE A 173 -2.43 -3.29 -12.40
N CYS A 174 -3.25 -3.22 -13.44
CA CYS A 174 -4.58 -2.64 -13.34
C CYS A 174 -5.38 -3.37 -12.25
N GLY A 175 -5.94 -2.61 -11.30
CA GLY A 175 -6.66 -3.19 -10.15
C GLY A 175 -5.77 -3.91 -9.14
N CYS A 176 -4.47 -3.61 -9.06
CA CYS A 176 -3.63 -4.09 -7.99
C CYS A 176 -4.08 -3.54 -6.64
N ALA A 177 -3.89 -4.32 -5.58
CA ALA A 177 -4.06 -3.88 -4.21
C ALA A 177 -2.72 -3.41 -3.63
N ILE A 178 -2.80 -2.52 -2.64
CA ILE A 178 -1.63 -1.92 -2.02
C ILE A 178 -1.78 -2.01 -0.52
N GLY A 179 -0.75 -2.52 0.14
CA GLY A 179 -0.73 -2.63 1.59
C GLY A 179 0.64 -2.34 2.17
N THR A 180 0.70 -2.21 3.48
CA THR A 180 1.95 -1.97 4.21
C THR A 180 2.03 -2.92 5.39
N VAL A 181 3.20 -3.52 5.59
CA VAL A 181 3.52 -4.31 6.76
C VAL A 181 5.02 -4.32 7.00
N ALA A 182 5.44 -4.35 8.25
CA ALA A 182 6.84 -4.39 8.67
C ALA A 182 7.73 -3.30 8.01
N GLY A 183 7.20 -2.07 7.88
CA GLY A 183 7.93 -0.95 7.28
C GLY A 183 8.16 -1.05 5.78
N CYS A 184 7.53 -1.99 5.08
CA CYS A 184 7.61 -2.19 3.64
C CYS A 184 6.25 -1.95 2.97
N LEU A 185 6.31 -1.52 1.70
CA LEU A 185 5.15 -1.35 0.85
C LEU A 185 4.98 -2.58 -0.04
N TYR A 186 3.76 -3.07 -0.17
CA TYR A 186 3.42 -4.24 -0.98
C TYR A 186 2.41 -3.86 -2.07
N VAL A 187 2.66 -4.35 -3.28
CA VAL A 187 1.74 -4.27 -4.42
C VAL A 187 1.38 -5.69 -4.83
N LEU A 188 0.08 -5.98 -4.83
CA LEU A 188 -0.42 -7.34 -4.94
C LEU A 188 -1.40 -7.49 -6.10
N GLY A 189 -1.24 -8.54 -6.87
CA GLY A 189 -2.17 -8.95 -7.90
C GLY A 189 -2.41 -7.89 -8.98
N GLY A 190 -3.67 -7.70 -9.35
CA GLY A 190 -4.08 -6.89 -10.48
C GLY A 190 -4.19 -7.73 -11.75
N PHE A 191 -4.46 -7.08 -12.88
CA PHE A 191 -4.54 -7.74 -14.17
C PHE A 191 -3.25 -7.64 -14.98
N SER A 192 -2.94 -8.71 -15.70
CA SER A 192 -2.01 -8.72 -16.81
C SER A 192 -2.64 -9.54 -17.94
N ARG A 193 -2.79 -8.93 -19.13
CA ARG A 193 -3.39 -9.59 -20.29
C ARG A 193 -4.75 -10.25 -19.97
N ALA A 194 -5.61 -9.49 -19.29
CA ALA A 194 -6.95 -9.95 -18.86
C ALA A 194 -6.95 -11.14 -17.87
N SER A 195 -5.79 -11.48 -17.28
CA SER A 195 -5.69 -12.51 -16.27
C SER A 195 -5.35 -11.92 -14.91
N ALA A 196 -6.06 -12.34 -13.86
CA ALA A 196 -5.77 -11.93 -12.50
C ALA A 196 -4.46 -12.57 -12.02
N MET A 197 -3.56 -11.75 -11.49
CA MET A 197 -2.21 -12.16 -11.10
C MET A 197 -2.15 -12.59 -9.64
N LYS A 198 -1.18 -13.46 -9.34
CA LYS A 198 -0.83 -13.89 -7.97
C LYS A 198 0.40 -13.17 -7.43
N CYS A 199 1.14 -12.45 -8.27
CA CYS A 199 2.43 -11.87 -7.94
C CYS A 199 2.30 -10.82 -6.83
N VAL A 200 3.35 -10.73 -6.01
CA VAL A 200 3.46 -9.78 -4.91
C VAL A 200 4.82 -9.11 -4.99
N TRP A 201 4.81 -7.80 -5.10
CA TRP A 201 5.99 -6.98 -5.12
C TRP A 201 6.14 -6.24 -3.81
N ARG A 202 7.31 -6.34 -3.19
CA ARG A 202 7.68 -5.62 -1.97
C ARG A 202 8.66 -4.51 -2.30
N TYR A 203 8.35 -3.29 -1.92
CA TYR A 203 9.30 -2.20 -1.88
C TYR A 203 9.88 -2.08 -0.48
N ASP A 204 11.19 -2.14 -0.42
CA ASP A 204 11.95 -1.93 0.82
C ASP A 204 12.53 -0.51 0.79
N PRO A 205 12.04 0.37 1.67
CA PRO A 205 12.52 1.74 1.72
C PRO A 205 14.00 1.87 2.10
N PHE A 206 14.57 0.92 2.85
CA PHE A 206 15.98 0.97 3.28
C PHE A 206 16.92 0.70 2.14
N VAL A 207 16.62 -0.30 1.35
CA VAL A 207 17.38 -0.65 0.16
C VAL A 207 17.02 0.27 -1.02
N ASN A 208 15.84 0.90 -0.97
CA ASN A 208 15.24 1.68 -2.05
C ASN A 208 15.08 0.86 -3.32
N SER A 209 14.53 -0.33 -3.20
CA SER A 209 14.36 -1.26 -4.32
C SER A 209 13.10 -2.11 -4.19
N TRP A 210 12.61 -2.57 -5.34
CA TRP A 210 11.53 -3.53 -5.45
C TRP A 210 12.08 -4.95 -5.52
N GLN A 211 11.39 -5.88 -4.88
CA GLN A 211 11.67 -7.30 -4.88
C GLN A 211 10.36 -8.07 -5.01
N GLU A 212 10.34 -9.07 -5.87
CA GLU A 212 9.24 -10.03 -5.87
C GLU A 212 9.38 -10.97 -4.67
N VAL A 213 8.28 -11.21 -3.99
CA VAL A 213 8.21 -12.10 -2.82
C VAL A 213 7.21 -13.23 -3.09
N SER A 214 6.98 -14.11 -2.11
CA SER A 214 6.05 -15.23 -2.27
C SER A 214 4.69 -14.78 -2.79
N SER A 215 4.18 -15.49 -3.79
CA SER A 215 2.91 -15.20 -4.44
C SER A 215 1.72 -15.64 -3.60
N MET A 216 0.58 -14.96 -3.76
CA MET A 216 -0.71 -15.40 -3.23
C MET A 216 -1.10 -16.79 -3.77
N SER A 217 -1.95 -17.52 -3.06
CA SER A 217 -2.50 -18.79 -3.53
C SER A 217 -3.46 -18.58 -4.71
N THR A 218 -4.24 -17.50 -4.67
CA THR A 218 -5.24 -17.15 -5.68
C THR A 218 -4.87 -15.86 -6.41
N GLY A 219 -5.00 -15.85 -7.74
CA GLY A 219 -4.87 -14.63 -8.54
C GLY A 219 -6.04 -13.70 -8.27
N ARG A 220 -5.74 -12.43 -7.91
CA ARG A 220 -6.74 -11.45 -7.49
C ARG A 220 -6.50 -10.11 -8.16
N ALA A 221 -7.56 -9.49 -8.65
CA ALA A 221 -7.59 -8.08 -9.03
C ALA A 221 -8.70 -7.37 -8.26
N PHE A 222 -8.53 -6.06 -8.00
CA PHE A 222 -9.46 -5.25 -7.18
C PHE A 222 -9.71 -5.78 -5.77
N CYS A 223 -8.85 -6.66 -5.26
CA CYS A 223 -8.88 -7.08 -3.88
C CYS A 223 -8.55 -5.90 -2.94
N LYS A 224 -8.88 -6.06 -1.68
CA LYS A 224 -8.61 -5.07 -0.64
C LYS A 224 -7.58 -5.59 0.33
N THR A 225 -6.80 -4.68 0.90
CA THR A 225 -5.73 -5.02 1.85
C THR A 225 -5.80 -4.16 3.09
N SER A 226 -5.47 -4.74 4.22
CA SER A 226 -5.28 -4.01 5.47
C SER A 226 -4.25 -4.71 6.36
N LEU A 227 -3.63 -3.94 7.22
CA LEU A 227 -2.71 -4.42 8.25
C LEU A 227 -3.49 -4.76 9.52
N LEU A 228 -3.31 -5.98 10.06
CA LEU A 228 -3.81 -6.36 11.37
C LEU A 228 -2.80 -7.28 12.05
N ASN A 229 -2.49 -7.03 13.31
CA ASN A 229 -1.56 -7.84 14.12
C ASN A 229 -0.22 -8.11 13.41
N ASN A 230 0.34 -7.07 12.78
CA ASN A 230 1.58 -7.13 11.99
C ASN A 230 1.56 -8.16 10.84
N LYS A 231 0.37 -8.49 10.33
CA LYS A 231 0.16 -9.34 9.15
C LYS A 231 -0.64 -8.58 8.11
N LEU A 232 -0.37 -8.86 6.83
CA LEU A 232 -1.07 -8.24 5.72
C LEU A 232 -2.20 -9.15 5.25
N PHE A 233 -3.43 -8.69 5.41
CA PHE A 233 -4.61 -9.39 4.94
C PHE A 233 -5.01 -8.92 3.54
N VAL A 234 -5.49 -9.85 2.74
CA VAL A 234 -6.00 -9.63 1.38
C VAL A 234 -7.35 -10.29 1.27
N VAL A 235 -8.37 -9.53 0.87
CA VAL A 235 -9.76 -10.00 0.86
C VAL A 235 -10.41 -9.75 -0.49
N GLY A 236 -11.16 -10.71 -0.98
CA GLY A 236 -12.05 -10.58 -2.12
C GLY A 236 -11.35 -10.28 -3.43
N GLY A 237 -11.92 -9.33 -4.16
CA GLY A 237 -11.53 -9.01 -5.54
C GLY A 237 -12.18 -9.93 -6.55
N VAL A 238 -11.60 -10.02 -7.73
CA VAL A 238 -12.07 -10.87 -8.83
C VAL A 238 -10.93 -11.74 -9.34
N SER A 239 -11.28 -12.94 -9.81
CA SER A 239 -10.35 -13.88 -10.45
C SER A 239 -10.95 -14.46 -11.73
N ASN A 240 -10.11 -15.14 -12.50
CA ASN A 240 -10.55 -15.82 -13.71
C ASN A 240 -11.31 -17.10 -13.34
N GLY A 241 -12.57 -17.17 -13.68
CA GLY A 241 -13.42 -18.35 -13.55
C GLY A 241 -13.73 -18.99 -14.91
N LYS A 242 -14.47 -20.09 -14.91
CA LYS A 242 -14.88 -20.80 -16.12
C LYS A 242 -15.69 -19.94 -17.09
N ASN A 243 -16.47 -19.01 -16.55
CA ASN A 243 -17.40 -18.14 -17.30
C ASN A 243 -16.92 -16.67 -17.38
N GLY A 244 -15.62 -16.40 -17.17
CA GLY A 244 -15.05 -15.06 -17.14
C GLY A 244 -14.60 -14.65 -15.75
N LEU A 245 -14.63 -13.34 -15.45
CA LEU A 245 -14.22 -12.83 -14.15
C LEU A 245 -15.30 -13.13 -13.10
N THR A 246 -14.86 -13.71 -11.98
CA THR A 246 -15.75 -14.12 -10.88
C THR A 246 -15.33 -13.42 -9.60
N PRO A 247 -16.24 -12.79 -8.83
CA PRO A 247 -15.97 -12.27 -7.52
C PRO A 247 -15.50 -13.36 -6.55
N LEU A 248 -14.52 -13.02 -5.74
CA LEU A 248 -13.96 -13.90 -4.72
C LEU A 248 -14.54 -13.54 -3.35
N GLN A 249 -14.90 -14.56 -2.59
CA GLN A 249 -15.25 -14.44 -1.17
C GLN A 249 -14.08 -14.84 -0.27
N SER A 250 -13.03 -15.39 -0.85
CA SER A 250 -11.87 -15.89 -0.10
C SER A 250 -10.96 -14.77 0.37
N ALA A 251 -10.25 -15.04 1.45
CA ALA A 251 -9.26 -14.17 2.04
C ALA A 251 -7.94 -14.93 2.28
N GLU A 252 -6.83 -14.21 2.25
CA GLU A 252 -5.49 -14.72 2.52
C GLU A 252 -4.75 -13.74 3.42
N MET A 253 -3.85 -14.26 4.24
CA MET A 253 -3.02 -13.50 5.16
C MET A 253 -1.55 -13.79 4.90
N TYR A 254 -0.74 -12.75 4.79
CA TYR A 254 0.70 -12.81 4.64
C TYR A 254 1.39 -12.50 5.96
N ASP A 255 2.28 -13.39 6.38
CA ASP A 255 3.15 -13.15 7.52
C ASP A 255 4.54 -12.71 7.03
N PRO A 256 4.94 -11.46 7.26
CA PRO A 256 6.24 -10.94 6.79
C PRO A 256 7.45 -11.58 7.49
N ALA A 257 7.26 -12.18 8.68
CA ALA A 257 8.34 -12.83 9.41
C ALA A 257 8.73 -14.17 8.80
N THR A 258 7.73 -14.93 8.31
CA THR A 258 7.94 -16.25 7.67
C THR A 258 7.96 -16.16 6.14
N GLY A 259 7.41 -15.11 5.56
CA GLY A 259 7.24 -14.96 4.12
C GLY A 259 6.16 -15.88 3.53
N VAL A 260 5.24 -16.39 4.35
CA VAL A 260 4.23 -17.39 3.97
C VAL A 260 2.84 -16.78 3.89
N TRP A 261 2.07 -17.21 2.89
CA TRP A 261 0.64 -16.94 2.76
C TRP A 261 -0.16 -18.06 3.43
N THR A 262 -1.19 -17.68 4.18
CA THR A 262 -2.12 -18.60 4.85
C THR A 262 -3.55 -18.23 4.47
N GLU A 263 -4.36 -19.22 4.16
CA GLU A 263 -5.78 -19.01 3.89
C GLU A 263 -6.51 -18.61 5.19
N VAL A 264 -7.45 -17.70 5.02
CA VAL A 264 -8.37 -17.22 6.06
C VAL A 264 -9.76 -17.74 5.69
N PRO A 265 -10.64 -18.05 6.65
CA PRO A 265 -12.00 -18.47 6.32
C PRO A 265 -12.67 -17.53 5.32
N ASP A 266 -13.46 -18.10 4.43
CA ASP A 266 -14.20 -17.32 3.43
C ASP A 266 -15.28 -16.47 4.08
N MET A 267 -15.51 -15.29 3.50
CA MET A 267 -16.65 -14.45 3.87
C MET A 267 -17.96 -15.19 3.59
N THR A 268 -18.86 -15.20 4.54
CA THR A 268 -20.10 -16.02 4.48
C THR A 268 -21.25 -15.32 3.79
N PHE A 269 -21.26 -14.01 3.77
CA PHE A 269 -22.33 -13.16 3.25
C PHE A 269 -23.75 -13.64 3.63
N SER A 270 -24.11 -13.48 4.88
CA SER A 270 -25.33 -13.99 5.49
C SER A 270 -26.63 -13.51 4.82
N LYS A 271 -26.63 -12.33 4.18
CA LYS A 271 -27.81 -11.79 3.47
C LYS A 271 -28.15 -12.54 2.17
N MET A 272 -27.24 -13.33 1.60
CA MET A 272 -27.49 -14.12 0.38
C MET A 272 -28.37 -15.34 0.59
N GLN A 273 -28.56 -15.82 1.83
CA GLN A 273 -29.42 -16.96 2.14
C GLN A 273 -30.90 -16.73 1.82
N ALA A 274 -31.30 -15.48 1.54
CA ALA A 274 -32.68 -15.11 1.19
C ALA A 274 -32.98 -15.09 -0.31
N LEU A 275 -32.01 -15.39 -1.20
CA LEU A 275 -32.23 -15.37 -2.65
C LEU A 275 -32.74 -16.73 -3.15
N PRO A 276 -33.89 -16.77 -3.87
CA PRO A 276 -34.62 -18.03 -4.14
C PRO A 276 -34.04 -18.93 -5.24
N THR A 277 -32.92 -18.56 -5.90
CA THR A 277 -32.34 -19.37 -6.97
C THR A 277 -30.82 -19.44 -6.91
N ALA A 278 -30.27 -20.65 -6.91
CA ALA A 278 -28.83 -20.92 -6.92
C ALA A 278 -28.06 -20.23 -8.08
N PHE A 279 -28.72 -20.01 -9.21
CA PHE A 279 -28.18 -19.34 -10.38
C PHE A 279 -27.91 -17.85 -10.15
N LEU A 280 -28.84 -17.16 -9.45
CA LEU A 280 -28.66 -15.76 -9.09
C LEU A 280 -27.59 -15.60 -7.99
N ALA A 281 -27.42 -16.56 -7.13
CA ALA A 281 -26.39 -16.54 -6.08
C ALA A 281 -24.95 -16.56 -6.61
N GLU A 282 -24.69 -17.21 -7.75
CA GLU A 282 -23.36 -17.17 -8.38
C GLU A 282 -23.10 -15.87 -9.14
N LEU A 283 -24.14 -15.27 -9.72
CA LEU A 283 -24.03 -14.02 -10.47
C LEU A 283 -24.01 -12.77 -9.58
N LEU A 284 -24.60 -12.85 -8.40
CA LEU A 284 -24.77 -11.73 -7.47
C LEU A 284 -23.82 -11.80 -6.27
N LYS A 285 -22.65 -12.45 -6.40
CA LYS A 285 -21.65 -12.43 -5.34
C LYS A 285 -21.21 -11.00 -5.04
N PRO A 286 -21.23 -10.57 -3.78
CA PRO A 286 -20.80 -9.23 -3.42
C PRO A 286 -19.30 -9.04 -3.66
N ILE A 287 -18.92 -7.81 -3.93
CA ILE A 287 -17.53 -7.40 -4.12
C ILE A 287 -17.12 -6.55 -2.93
N ALA A 288 -15.96 -6.85 -2.35
CA ALA A 288 -15.38 -6.01 -1.31
C ALA A 288 -15.03 -4.63 -1.90
N THR A 289 -15.60 -3.57 -1.35
CA THR A 289 -15.42 -2.19 -1.83
C THR A 289 -14.39 -1.42 -1.03
N GLY A 290 -14.12 -1.84 0.22
CA GLY A 290 -13.12 -1.28 1.10
C GLY A 290 -12.56 -2.35 2.04
N MET A 291 -11.57 -1.97 2.85
CA MET A 291 -11.06 -2.75 3.97
C MET A 291 -10.30 -1.84 4.93
N THR A 292 -10.62 -1.94 6.18
CA THR A 292 -9.97 -1.13 7.23
C THR A 292 -9.79 -1.96 8.48
N SER A 293 -8.60 -1.85 9.09
CA SER A 293 -8.36 -2.36 10.44
C SER A 293 -8.82 -1.32 11.45
N TYR A 294 -9.77 -1.70 12.30
CA TYR A 294 -10.35 -0.85 13.32
C TYR A 294 -10.65 -1.66 14.57
N ARG A 295 -10.28 -1.17 15.75
CA ARG A 295 -10.47 -1.82 17.03
C ARG A 295 -10.10 -3.32 17.06
N GLY A 296 -8.96 -3.66 16.46
CA GLY A 296 -8.44 -5.03 16.46
C GLY A 296 -9.11 -6.01 15.52
N LYS A 297 -10.06 -5.55 14.68
CA LYS A 297 -10.78 -6.37 13.69
C LYS A 297 -10.65 -5.77 12.28
N LEU A 298 -10.95 -6.57 11.25
CA LEU A 298 -10.99 -6.11 9.85
C LEU A 298 -12.43 -5.87 9.42
N TYR A 299 -12.73 -4.69 8.97
CA TYR A 299 -14.02 -4.27 8.47
C TYR A 299 -13.99 -4.23 6.94
N VAL A 300 -14.87 -4.98 6.30
CA VAL A 300 -14.92 -5.18 4.86
C VAL A 300 -16.32 -4.83 4.33
N PRO A 301 -16.55 -3.56 3.96
CA PRO A 301 -17.81 -3.18 3.29
C PRO A 301 -17.90 -3.87 1.94
N GLN A 302 -19.12 -4.20 1.54
CA GLN A 302 -19.42 -4.96 0.34
C GLN A 302 -20.56 -4.33 -0.44
N SER A 303 -20.51 -4.45 -1.77
CA SER A 303 -21.60 -4.03 -2.66
C SER A 303 -21.94 -5.12 -3.67
N LEU A 304 -23.22 -5.23 -3.98
CA LEU A 304 -23.71 -6.02 -5.11
C LEU A 304 -23.77 -5.15 -6.35
N TYR A 305 -23.38 -5.73 -7.47
CA TYR A 305 -23.61 -5.09 -8.75
C TYR A 305 -25.02 -5.42 -9.25
N SER A 306 -25.85 -4.39 -9.34
CA SER A 306 -27.16 -4.43 -9.98
C SER A 306 -27.17 -3.39 -11.09
N TRP A 307 -27.13 -3.85 -12.35
CA TRP A 307 -27.06 -2.96 -13.52
C TRP A 307 -28.09 -1.82 -13.48
N PRO A 308 -27.70 -0.56 -13.71
CA PRO A 308 -26.34 -0.03 -13.89
C PRO A 308 -25.63 0.41 -12.57
N PHE A 309 -26.14 0.03 -11.42
CA PHE A 309 -25.73 0.55 -10.11
C PHE A 309 -25.06 -0.51 -9.24
N PHE A 310 -24.23 -0.04 -8.32
CA PHE A 310 -23.82 -0.82 -7.15
C PHE A 310 -24.81 -0.57 -6.02
N VAL A 311 -25.25 -1.62 -5.37
CA VAL A 311 -26.09 -1.57 -4.19
C VAL A 311 -25.25 -2.00 -2.99
N ASP A 312 -25.12 -1.13 -2.02
CA ASP A 312 -24.41 -1.45 -0.79
C ASP A 312 -25.23 -2.46 0.01
N VAL A 313 -24.56 -3.52 0.44
CA VAL A 313 -25.21 -4.64 1.15
C VAL A 313 -24.71 -4.79 2.59
N GLY A 314 -24.06 -3.74 3.09
CA GLY A 314 -23.39 -3.75 4.37
C GLY A 314 -21.96 -4.28 4.22
N GLY A 315 -21.60 -5.29 4.97
CA GLY A 315 -20.29 -5.88 4.94
C GLY A 315 -20.09 -6.91 6.03
N GLU A 316 -18.87 -7.39 6.16
CA GLU A 316 -18.48 -8.37 7.15
C GLU A 316 -17.27 -7.90 7.95
N ILE A 317 -17.14 -8.37 9.16
CA ILE A 317 -16.05 -8.11 10.10
C ILE A 317 -15.32 -9.41 10.36
N PHE A 318 -14.01 -9.42 10.14
CA PHE A 318 -13.16 -10.54 10.54
C PHE A 318 -12.62 -10.31 11.93
N ASP A 319 -12.87 -11.26 12.82
CA ASP A 319 -12.29 -11.30 14.15
C ASP A 319 -11.10 -12.30 14.16
N PRO A 320 -9.87 -11.82 14.37
CA PRO A 320 -8.69 -12.68 14.38
C PRO A 320 -8.63 -13.60 15.61
N GLU A 321 -9.33 -13.29 16.71
CA GLU A 321 -9.33 -14.12 17.94
C GLU A 321 -10.18 -15.37 17.75
N THR A 322 -11.35 -15.22 17.13
CA THR A 322 -12.25 -16.35 16.83
C THR A 322 -11.98 -16.98 15.47
N ASN A 323 -11.14 -16.34 14.63
CA ASN A 323 -10.87 -16.71 13.23
C ASN A 323 -12.17 -16.90 12.44
N SER A 324 -13.11 -15.97 12.58
CA SER A 324 -14.44 -16.05 11.96
C SER A 324 -14.91 -14.69 11.45
N TRP A 325 -15.89 -14.75 10.54
CA TRP A 325 -16.56 -13.57 10.01
C TRP A 325 -17.91 -13.37 10.70
N GLU A 326 -18.24 -12.13 10.99
CA GLU A 326 -19.54 -11.70 11.53
C GLU A 326 -20.09 -10.55 10.67
N GLN A 327 -21.40 -10.31 10.73
CA GLN A 327 -22.03 -9.24 9.97
C GLN A 327 -21.63 -7.86 10.53
N MET A 328 -21.33 -6.93 9.63
CA MET A 328 -21.07 -5.52 9.97
C MET A 328 -22.35 -4.85 10.52
N PRO A 329 -22.26 -3.97 11.52
CA PRO A 329 -23.38 -3.16 11.97
C PRO A 329 -24.02 -2.39 10.80
N ALA A 330 -25.35 -2.28 10.83
CA ALA A 330 -26.11 -1.74 9.72
C ALA A 330 -25.78 -0.26 9.46
N GLY A 331 -25.73 0.55 10.52
CA GLY A 331 -25.41 1.97 10.41
C GLY A 331 -23.99 2.23 9.91
N MET A 332 -23.03 1.40 10.31
CA MET A 332 -21.68 1.47 9.75
C MET A 332 -21.68 1.17 8.25
N GLY A 333 -22.36 0.10 7.82
CA GLY A 333 -22.38 -0.34 6.44
C GLY A 333 -23.09 0.63 5.51
N GLU A 334 -24.23 1.18 5.91
CA GLU A 334 -25.02 2.12 5.11
C GLU A 334 -24.32 3.47 4.88
N GLY A 335 -23.53 3.94 5.85
CA GLY A 335 -22.80 5.20 5.77
C GLY A 335 -21.37 5.09 5.22
N TRP A 336 -20.90 3.89 4.90
CA TRP A 336 -19.53 3.69 4.39
C TRP A 336 -19.41 4.23 2.95
N PRO A 337 -18.41 5.08 2.64
CA PRO A 337 -18.23 5.60 1.28
C PRO A 337 -17.72 4.50 0.35
N ALA A 338 -18.66 3.79 -0.28
CA ALA A 338 -18.40 2.52 -0.95
C ALA A 338 -18.04 2.63 -2.44
N ARG A 339 -18.16 3.78 -3.08
CA ARG A 339 -18.44 3.80 -4.52
C ARG A 339 -17.31 4.05 -5.48
N GLN A 340 -16.08 4.24 -5.02
CA GLN A 340 -14.98 4.44 -5.97
C GLN A 340 -13.96 3.29 -5.87
N ALA A 341 -13.92 2.50 -6.94
CA ALA A 341 -12.95 1.44 -7.08
C ALA A 341 -11.52 1.98 -6.99
N GLY A 342 -10.79 1.44 -6.04
CA GLY A 342 -9.37 1.73 -5.90
C GLY A 342 -9.03 2.94 -5.03
N THR A 343 -9.98 3.81 -4.68
CA THR A 343 -9.72 4.96 -3.83
C THR A 343 -9.76 4.63 -2.35
N LYS A 344 -8.82 5.18 -1.60
CA LYS A 344 -8.78 5.08 -0.15
C LYS A 344 -9.52 6.27 0.45
N LEU A 345 -10.80 6.09 0.75
CA LEU A 345 -11.68 7.13 1.30
C LEU A 345 -11.96 6.96 2.79
N SER A 346 -11.32 6.02 3.45
CA SER A 346 -11.40 5.86 4.90
C SER A 346 -10.02 5.78 5.54
N ALA A 347 -9.90 6.30 6.73
CA ALA A 347 -8.68 6.26 7.52
C ALA A 347 -9.01 6.12 9.01
N VAL A 348 -8.13 5.44 9.75
CA VAL A 348 -8.20 5.39 11.21
C VAL A 348 -7.11 6.32 11.74
N VAL A 349 -7.49 7.24 12.61
CA VAL A 349 -6.60 8.19 13.28
C VAL A 349 -6.95 8.20 14.76
N ASP A 350 -5.96 7.98 15.61
CA ASP A 350 -6.09 7.95 17.08
C ASP A 350 -7.21 7.03 17.60
N GLY A 351 -7.45 5.93 16.87
CA GLY A 351 -8.46 4.93 17.23
C GLY A 351 -9.87 5.23 16.72
N ASP A 352 -10.07 6.35 16.05
CA ASP A 352 -11.34 6.73 15.44
C ASP A 352 -11.34 6.48 13.92
N LEU A 353 -12.48 6.05 13.40
CA LEU A 353 -12.68 5.73 11.99
C LEU A 353 -13.32 6.93 11.26
N TYR A 354 -12.58 7.49 10.32
CA TYR A 354 -13.02 8.59 9.47
C TYR A 354 -13.30 8.12 8.05
N ALA A 355 -14.27 8.74 7.41
CA ALA A 355 -14.62 8.48 6.02
C ALA A 355 -14.91 9.78 5.29
N LEU A 356 -14.43 9.87 4.03
CA LEU A 356 -14.74 10.94 3.12
C LEU A 356 -15.94 10.52 2.27
N GLU A 357 -17.02 11.29 2.32
CA GLU A 357 -18.16 11.17 1.44
C GLU A 357 -18.01 12.21 0.32
N PRO A 358 -17.64 11.77 -0.91
CA PRO A 358 -17.60 12.67 -2.05
C PRO A 358 -19.02 13.06 -2.45
N SER A 359 -19.26 14.32 -2.74
CA SER A 359 -20.53 14.82 -3.24
C SER A 359 -20.33 15.43 -4.63
N THR A 360 -21.28 15.19 -5.51
CA THR A 360 -21.29 15.80 -6.86
C THR A 360 -22.01 17.14 -6.93
N SER A 361 -22.82 17.44 -5.91
CA SER A 361 -23.60 18.69 -5.85
C SER A 361 -23.11 19.68 -4.81
N ASP A 362 -22.47 19.16 -3.77
CA ASP A 362 -21.92 19.94 -2.65
C ASP A 362 -20.46 19.59 -2.45
N ARG A 363 -19.75 20.42 -1.71
CA ARG A 363 -18.39 20.06 -1.26
C ARG A 363 -18.45 18.79 -0.41
N GLY A 364 -17.54 17.84 -0.64
CA GLY A 364 -17.47 16.58 0.10
C GLY A 364 -17.44 16.79 1.62
N LYS A 365 -17.84 15.77 2.37
CA LYS A 365 -17.92 15.80 3.84
C LYS A 365 -16.99 14.76 4.45
N ILE A 366 -16.41 15.06 5.61
CA ILE A 366 -15.74 14.08 6.45
C ILE A 366 -16.70 13.65 7.55
N LYS A 367 -16.83 12.34 7.72
CA LYS A 367 -17.64 11.72 8.76
C LYS A 367 -16.76 10.93 9.71
N ILE A 368 -17.15 10.85 10.97
CA ILE A 368 -16.59 9.95 11.98
C ILE A 368 -17.65 8.93 12.37
N TYR A 369 -17.22 7.69 12.55
CA TYR A 369 -18.12 6.63 13.00
C TYR A 369 -18.24 6.61 14.52
N ASP A 370 -19.48 6.68 15.02
CA ASP A 370 -19.81 6.46 16.43
C ASP A 370 -20.28 5.02 16.66
N PRO A 371 -19.45 4.19 17.31
CA PRO A 371 -19.79 2.79 17.53
C PRO A 371 -20.84 2.55 18.62
N GLN A 372 -21.17 3.57 19.44
CA GLN A 372 -22.20 3.43 20.47
C GLN A 372 -23.59 3.58 19.87
N GLU A 373 -23.73 4.52 18.94
CA GLU A 373 -25.01 4.79 18.27
C GLU A 373 -25.14 4.06 16.93
N ASP A 374 -24.08 3.38 16.46
CA ASP A 374 -23.97 2.77 15.13
C ASP A 374 -24.32 3.78 14.01
N THR A 375 -23.75 4.98 14.09
CA THR A 375 -24.04 6.08 13.16
C THR A 375 -22.78 6.79 12.71
N TRP A 376 -22.85 7.41 11.54
CA TRP A 376 -21.83 8.31 11.03
C TRP A 376 -22.22 9.76 11.32
N LYS A 377 -21.36 10.48 12.04
CA LYS A 377 -21.54 11.90 12.39
C LYS A 377 -20.62 12.76 11.51
N VAL A 378 -21.13 13.88 11.00
CA VAL A 378 -20.33 14.81 10.21
C VAL A 378 -19.40 15.60 11.13
N THR A 379 -18.11 15.61 10.82
CA THR A 379 -17.09 16.39 11.55
C THR A 379 -16.61 17.60 10.75
N VAL A 380 -16.56 17.46 9.42
CA VAL A 380 -16.23 18.55 8.49
C VAL A 380 -17.29 18.59 7.42
N SER A 381 -18.00 19.71 7.34
CA SER A 381 -19.11 19.90 6.40
C SER A 381 -18.65 20.25 4.99
N GLN A 382 -17.43 20.74 4.85
CA GLN A 382 -16.88 21.18 3.58
C GLN A 382 -15.42 20.75 3.44
N VAL A 383 -15.15 19.98 2.41
CA VAL A 383 -13.79 19.60 2.01
C VAL A 383 -13.33 20.61 0.96
N PRO A 384 -12.07 21.11 1.01
CA PRO A 384 -11.56 21.99 -0.03
C PRO A 384 -11.57 21.25 -1.36
N VAL A 385 -12.31 21.77 -2.33
CA VAL A 385 -12.62 21.08 -3.58
C VAL A 385 -12.20 21.89 -4.78
N GLY A 386 -11.45 21.24 -5.71
CA GLY A 386 -11.51 21.58 -7.12
C GLY A 386 -12.71 20.91 -7.82
N ASP A 387 -13.12 21.39 -8.96
CA ASP A 387 -14.22 20.82 -9.75
C ASP A 387 -14.03 19.33 -10.04
N PHE A 388 -14.98 18.53 -9.58
CA PHE A 388 -14.96 17.05 -9.72
C PHE A 388 -15.19 16.53 -11.14
N ALA A 389 -15.56 17.38 -12.07
CA ALA A 389 -16.13 16.95 -13.33
C ALA A 389 -15.22 16.14 -14.25
N GLU A 390 -13.89 16.18 -14.04
CA GLU A 390 -12.94 15.60 -14.97
C GLU A 390 -12.00 14.50 -14.41
N SER A 391 -12.01 14.23 -13.11
CA SER A 391 -11.09 13.24 -12.50
C SER A 391 -11.84 12.03 -11.95
N GLU A 392 -11.42 10.82 -12.34
CA GLU A 392 -12.00 9.56 -11.84
C GLU A 392 -11.80 9.37 -10.33
N SER A 393 -10.78 9.99 -9.73
CA SER A 393 -10.45 9.85 -8.30
C SER A 393 -9.66 11.05 -7.80
N PRO A 394 -10.32 12.20 -7.53
CA PRO A 394 -9.61 13.42 -7.17
C PRO A 394 -9.08 13.43 -5.73
N TYR A 395 -9.45 12.44 -4.90
CA TYR A 395 -9.14 12.44 -3.48
C TYR A 395 -8.60 11.12 -2.97
N LEU A 396 -7.72 11.22 -1.94
CA LEU A 396 -7.33 10.12 -1.08
C LEU A 396 -7.32 10.62 0.37
N LEU A 397 -7.65 9.75 1.32
CA LEU A 397 -7.66 10.04 2.75
C LEU A 397 -6.59 9.21 3.45
N ALA A 398 -5.84 9.83 4.35
CA ALA A 398 -4.79 9.15 5.11
C ALA A 398 -4.70 9.69 6.54
N GLY A 399 -4.41 8.81 7.50
CA GLY A 399 -3.95 9.20 8.84
C GLY A 399 -2.42 9.26 8.83
N LEU A 400 -1.83 10.39 9.18
CA LEU A 400 -0.39 10.61 9.21
C LEU A 400 -0.04 11.51 10.38
N LEU A 401 0.92 11.09 11.22
CA LEU A 401 1.34 11.83 12.42
C LEU A 401 0.18 12.20 13.36
N GLY A 402 -0.76 11.28 13.58
CA GLY A 402 -1.94 11.51 14.43
C GLY A 402 -2.94 12.53 13.88
N LYS A 403 -2.85 12.88 12.59
CA LYS A 403 -3.74 13.85 11.94
C LYS A 403 -4.35 13.29 10.68
N LEU A 404 -5.52 13.83 10.32
CA LEU A 404 -6.18 13.46 9.09
C LEU A 404 -5.61 14.26 7.92
N HIS A 405 -5.20 13.58 6.86
CA HIS A 405 -4.67 14.19 5.66
C HIS A 405 -5.55 13.87 4.46
N LEU A 406 -5.84 14.89 3.70
CA LEU A 406 -6.55 14.82 2.44
C LEU A 406 -5.58 15.13 1.31
N ILE A 407 -5.44 14.20 0.38
CA ILE A 407 -4.62 14.36 -0.82
C ILE A 407 -5.57 14.67 -1.97
N ILE A 408 -5.41 15.82 -2.60
CA ILE A 408 -6.31 16.34 -3.63
C ILE A 408 -5.51 16.56 -4.91
N LYS A 409 -6.09 16.19 -6.04
CA LYS A 409 -5.61 16.59 -7.35
C LYS A 409 -6.42 17.78 -7.83
N ASP A 410 -5.74 18.86 -8.16
CA ASP A 410 -6.34 20.07 -8.73
C ASP A 410 -6.39 20.01 -10.26
N VAL A 411 -7.19 20.89 -10.87
CA VAL A 411 -7.34 21.00 -12.33
C VAL A 411 -6.01 21.26 -13.05
N ASP A 412 -5.06 21.95 -12.40
CA ASP A 412 -3.72 22.23 -12.91
C ASP A 412 -2.74 21.06 -12.80
N ASN A 413 -3.23 19.84 -12.49
CA ASN A 413 -2.42 18.67 -12.19
C ASN A 413 -1.50 18.83 -10.96
N THR A 414 -1.82 19.76 -10.10
CA THR A 414 -1.14 19.95 -8.82
C THR A 414 -1.76 19.06 -7.78
N ILE A 415 -0.92 18.31 -7.07
CA ILE A 415 -1.34 17.51 -5.92
C ILE A 415 -1.08 18.33 -4.66
N ASN A 416 -2.16 18.59 -3.95
CA ASN A 416 -2.17 19.29 -2.68
C ASN A 416 -2.36 18.30 -1.54
N ILE A 417 -1.55 18.40 -0.51
CA ILE A 417 -1.71 17.67 0.75
C ILE A 417 -2.22 18.66 1.78
N MET A 418 -3.45 18.45 2.21
CA MET A 418 -4.12 19.24 3.23
C MET A 418 -4.19 18.43 4.51
N GLN A 419 -4.05 19.10 5.66
CA GLN A 419 -4.08 18.49 6.97
C GLN A 419 -5.17 19.15 7.81
N THR A 420 -5.88 18.35 8.59
CA THR A 420 -6.76 18.85 9.65
C THR A 420 -6.50 18.06 10.94
N ASP A 421 -6.74 18.72 12.06
CA ASP A 421 -6.76 18.03 13.34
C ASP A 421 -8.01 17.12 13.41
N CYS A 422 -7.92 16.02 14.16
CA CYS A 422 -9.06 15.14 14.36
C CYS A 422 -10.15 15.89 15.11
N LEU A 423 -11.28 16.10 14.44
CA LEU A 423 -12.36 16.92 14.95
C LEU A 423 -13.39 16.05 15.67
N LYS A 424 -13.81 16.48 16.84
CA LYS A 424 -14.98 15.90 17.50
C LYS A 424 -16.24 16.21 16.67
N PRO A 425 -17.30 15.37 16.76
CA PRO A 425 -18.57 15.65 16.10
C PRO A 425 -19.07 17.07 16.44
N MET A 426 -19.58 17.77 15.43
CA MET A 426 -20.30 19.02 15.69
C MET A 426 -21.58 18.67 16.43
N ASP A 427 -21.62 18.88 17.74
CA ASP A 427 -22.86 18.84 18.49
C ASP A 427 -23.76 19.95 17.94
N SER A 428 -24.83 19.58 17.27
CA SER A 428 -25.85 20.53 16.84
C SER A 428 -26.41 21.22 18.09
N PRO A 429 -26.31 22.55 18.27
CA PRO A 429 -27.01 23.20 19.35
C PRO A 429 -28.51 22.98 19.11
N ALA A 430 -29.18 22.39 20.09
CA ALA A 430 -30.63 22.30 20.09
C ALA A 430 -31.21 23.73 19.88
N PRO A 431 -32.22 23.91 19.02
CA PRO A 431 -32.83 25.23 18.84
C PRO A 431 -33.49 25.66 20.17
N ALA A 432 -32.82 26.58 20.85
CA ALA A 432 -33.45 27.27 21.98
C ALA A 432 -34.62 28.05 21.44
N ALA A 433 -35.81 27.63 21.82
CA ALA A 433 -37.04 28.36 21.54
C ALA A 433 -36.98 29.79 22.11
N GLY A 434 -37.09 30.78 21.24
CA GLY A 434 -37.52 32.11 21.56
C GLY A 434 -36.45 33.07 22.06
N MET A 435 -35.87 33.84 21.11
CA MET A 435 -35.67 35.29 21.27
C MET A 435 -35.28 35.89 19.94
N THR A 436 -36.19 36.65 19.36
CA THR A 436 -35.96 37.59 18.25
C THR A 436 -35.00 38.67 18.69
N CYS A 437 -33.81 38.76 18.14
CA CYS A 437 -33.04 39.98 18.03
C CYS A 437 -32.33 39.98 16.67
N GLN A 438 -32.80 40.90 15.84
CA GLN A 438 -32.18 41.31 14.58
C GLN A 438 -30.81 41.90 14.86
N ASN A 439 -29.75 41.32 14.29
CA ASN A 439 -28.55 42.01 13.84
C ASN A 439 -27.97 41.26 12.65
N PRO A 440 -28.00 41.85 11.45
CA PRO A 440 -27.34 41.30 10.30
C PRO A 440 -25.92 41.89 10.23
N ASP A 441 -24.93 41.25 10.73
CA ASP A 441 -23.51 41.42 10.36
C ASP A 441 -22.63 40.63 11.34
N VAL A 442 -22.77 39.32 11.30
CA VAL A 442 -21.66 38.43 11.70
C VAL A 442 -21.39 37.59 10.47
N SER A 443 -20.46 38.03 9.63
CA SER A 443 -19.77 37.16 8.70
C SER A 443 -19.23 35.98 9.50
N GLU A 444 -19.87 34.82 9.38
CA GLU A 444 -19.31 33.55 9.81
C GLU A 444 -17.91 33.46 9.19
N GLN A 445 -16.90 33.78 9.96
CA GLN A 445 -15.54 33.36 9.68
C GLN A 445 -15.56 31.84 9.80
N GLU A 446 -15.83 31.18 8.68
CA GLU A 446 -15.46 29.77 8.49
C GLU A 446 -13.97 29.71 8.82
N THR A 447 -13.63 29.26 10.02
CA THR A 447 -12.26 28.99 10.40
C THR A 447 -11.80 27.90 9.43
N ASP A 448 -10.78 28.23 8.65
CA ASP A 448 -10.22 27.32 7.64
C ASP A 448 -9.67 26.10 8.37
N VAL A 449 -10.51 25.05 8.44
CA VAL A 449 -10.23 23.80 9.17
C VAL A 449 -9.06 23.06 8.54
N TRP A 450 -8.74 23.38 7.27
CA TRP A 450 -7.72 22.72 6.50
C TRP A 450 -6.45 23.58 6.37
N LYS A 451 -5.31 22.98 6.72
CA LYS A 451 -3.99 23.58 6.54
C LYS A 451 -3.26 22.89 5.39
N ALA A 452 -2.81 23.65 4.40
CA ALA A 452 -1.96 23.15 3.36
C ALA A 452 -0.57 22.76 3.93
N VAL A 453 -0.16 21.51 3.69
CA VAL A 453 1.14 20.97 4.12
C VAL A 453 2.13 21.00 2.99
N ALA A 454 1.69 20.61 1.80
CA ALA A 454 2.53 20.57 0.60
C ALA A 454 1.68 20.69 -0.66
N SER A 455 2.32 21.23 -1.68
CA SER A 455 1.74 21.35 -3.03
C SER A 455 2.83 21.04 -4.05
N LYS A 456 2.51 20.21 -5.06
CA LYS A 456 3.45 19.88 -6.13
C LYS A 456 2.74 19.51 -7.42
N ASN A 457 3.20 20.10 -8.53
CA ASN A 457 2.73 19.73 -9.85
C ASN A 457 3.46 18.45 -10.33
N PHE A 458 2.69 17.46 -10.79
CA PHE A 458 3.18 16.16 -11.28
C PHE A 458 2.87 15.94 -12.77
N ALA A 459 2.60 17.01 -13.53
CA ALA A 459 2.07 16.93 -14.88
C ALA A 459 0.74 16.16 -14.91
N ALA A 460 0.34 15.64 -16.08
CA ALA A 460 -0.91 14.89 -16.21
C ALA A 460 -0.79 13.51 -15.54
N ALA A 461 -1.10 13.46 -14.25
CA ALA A 461 -1.11 12.23 -13.45
C ALA A 461 -2.41 12.12 -12.66
N GLU A 462 -2.93 10.91 -12.49
CA GLU A 462 -4.13 10.61 -11.70
C GLU A 462 -3.73 9.96 -10.37
N LEU A 463 -4.44 10.30 -9.30
CA LEU A 463 -4.29 9.66 -8.00
C LEU A 463 -4.87 8.23 -8.05
N VAL A 464 -4.13 7.24 -7.59
CA VAL A 464 -4.58 5.85 -7.55
C VAL A 464 -4.78 5.39 -6.11
N SER A 465 -3.79 5.58 -5.26
CA SER A 465 -3.85 5.15 -3.86
C SER A 465 -2.78 5.84 -3.03
N CYS A 466 -2.94 5.79 -1.71
CA CYS A 466 -1.90 6.22 -0.78
C CYS A 466 -1.73 5.23 0.37
N GLN A 467 -0.54 5.20 0.93
CA GLN A 467 -0.21 4.44 2.12
C GLN A 467 0.72 5.23 3.03
N VAL A 468 0.59 5.03 4.31
CA VAL A 468 1.53 5.57 5.31
C VAL A 468 2.43 4.44 5.77
N LEU A 469 3.74 4.68 5.76
CA LEU A 469 4.73 3.77 6.31
C LEU A 469 5.44 4.45 7.46
N ARG A 470 5.62 3.69 8.52
CA ARG A 470 6.49 4.02 9.64
C ARG A 470 7.83 3.30 9.44
N ILE A 471 8.88 4.08 9.26
CA ILE A 471 10.20 3.63 8.76
C ILE A 471 11.37 4.21 9.57
#